data_2bb202d9567d5b438a4b2e1d2f88e8c1
#
_entry.id   2bb202d9567d5b438a4b2e1d2f88e8c1
#
_cell.length_a   1.000
_cell.length_b   1.000
_cell.length_c   1.000
_cell.angle_alpha   90.00
_cell.angle_beta   90.00
_cell.angle_gamma   90.00
#
_symmetry.space_group_name_H-M   'P 1'
#
loop_
_entity.id
_entity.type
_entity.pdbx_description
1 polymer ?
#
loop_
_entity_poly.entity_id
_entity_poly.type
_entity_poly.pdbx_seq_one_letter_code
_entity_poly.pdbx_strand_id
1 'polypeptide(L)'
;GDLGEVRGALGFATMEEGAHHGGLPELGPTGGGADLISALPEDLLLQVLACLRCARAATRTSLLSRRWSRLWTRLTGFTFRDLVLHSLQSALDSLVHAPGVFLLDIHSEVPPPVPRREVLYYLQYAAGVSSLLRAAAGLSPVELRFIVSLGPLARVTPDLLLCYPPKVDLPCFHRATSIDLSGLELELDLSLLADPLASRYMFPALEVLSLSRCCVDIADLLLHCPRLRVLRATDCSLGDTIRSASLQELVLEIKTRSVDIEVPTLKQLTLSLDTRCELRLSVLAPMMEKVLWLCHYSRVAAGIGLWGLAMVRFETESNALCLWMDCLHSFSFPHTELSLAQEIEKHLHPVVCNFSVLDLHFNSFKTSGHAFGAFVFHLLAIHRIRTATKILKIGLGEKAIACPVNCPCDEPKNWRSETITLINLEEAEINVFEGHEHEFDFLRQIFKCTPMLKRIAVKLSDDVTASNGLCTKIYDIFKEYVECSVVPNSGPEHSSQSGAST
;
A
#
# COMPACT_ATOMS: atom_id res chain seq x y z
N GLY A 1 2.47 9.92 19.32
CA GLY A 1 1.31 9.91 20.19
C GLY A 1 0.04 9.92 19.36
N ASP A 2 -0.86 9.08 19.76
CA ASP A 2 -2.30 9.04 19.47
C ASP A 2 -2.76 8.73 18.03
N LEU A 3 -2.88 7.42 17.81
CA LEU A 3 -3.90 6.88 16.91
C LEU A 3 -5.18 6.67 17.72
N GLY A 4 -6.17 7.54 17.47
CA GLY A 4 -7.48 7.48 18.11
C GLY A 4 -8.26 6.23 17.71
N GLU A 5 -8.63 5.47 18.72
CA GLU A 5 -9.55 4.33 18.67
C GLU A 5 -10.97 4.77 18.24
N VAL A 6 -11.48 4.10 17.19
CA VAL A 6 -12.92 4.00 17.00
C VAL A 6 -13.36 2.61 17.47
N ARG A 7 -13.72 2.50 18.73
CA ARG A 7 -14.45 1.35 19.28
C ARG A 7 -15.94 1.63 19.21
N GLY A 8 -16.64 0.96 18.31
CA GLY A 8 -18.09 0.82 18.33
C GLY A 8 -18.52 -0.10 19.48
N ALA A 9 -19.35 0.43 20.36
CA ALA A 9 -19.89 -0.24 21.52
C ALA A 9 -20.83 -1.38 21.12
N LEU A 10 -20.51 -2.59 21.55
CA LEU A 10 -21.46 -3.68 21.77
C LEU A 10 -21.47 -3.98 23.27
N GLY A 11 -22.49 -3.51 23.94
CA GLY A 11 -22.69 -3.73 25.38
C GLY A 11 -22.96 -5.20 25.68
N PHE A 12 -22.08 -5.82 26.46
CA PHE A 12 -22.36 -7.02 27.19
C PHE A 12 -22.79 -6.62 28.61
N ALA A 13 -24.03 -6.90 28.95
CA ALA A 13 -24.54 -6.81 30.33
C ALA A 13 -23.96 -7.97 31.12
N THR A 14 -23.12 -7.68 32.10
CA THR A 14 -22.76 -8.60 33.18
C THR A 14 -23.87 -8.57 34.20
N MET A 15 -24.49 -9.73 34.47
CA MET A 15 -25.36 -9.92 35.62
C MET A 15 -24.51 -10.26 36.85
N GLU A 16 -24.58 -9.40 37.86
CA GLU A 16 -24.11 -9.69 39.22
C GLU A 16 -25.07 -10.66 39.93
N GLU A 17 -24.48 -11.66 40.59
CA GLU A 17 -25.17 -12.56 41.49
C GLU A 17 -25.62 -11.82 42.76
N GLY A 18 -26.91 -11.71 42.94
CA GLY A 18 -27.51 -11.34 44.20
C GLY A 18 -28.31 -12.52 44.77
N ALA A 19 -27.79 -13.13 45.84
CA ALA A 19 -28.45 -14.22 46.54
C ALA A 19 -29.66 -13.69 47.37
N HIS A 20 -30.87 -14.14 47.08
CA HIS A 20 -31.95 -14.16 48.06
C HIS A 20 -32.73 -15.49 48.00
N HIS A 21 -32.75 -16.18 49.10
CA HIS A 21 -33.59 -17.35 49.40
C HIS A 21 -35.06 -16.99 49.28
N GLY A 22 -35.79 -17.75 48.48
CA GLY A 22 -37.26 -17.74 48.44
C GLY A 22 -37.77 -18.97 47.69
N GLY A 23 -38.58 -19.78 48.36
CA GLY A 23 -38.99 -21.14 48.02
C GLY A 23 -39.53 -21.38 46.62
N LEU A 24 -39.21 -22.54 46.11
CA LEU A 24 -39.68 -23.14 44.87
C LEU A 24 -41.14 -23.60 45.00
N PRO A 25 -41.95 -23.41 43.96
CA PRO A 25 -42.96 -24.35 43.57
C PRO A 25 -42.39 -25.31 42.51
N GLU A 26 -42.47 -26.61 42.77
CA GLU A 26 -42.22 -27.66 41.77
C GLU A 26 -43.16 -27.44 40.56
N LEU A 27 -42.59 -27.08 39.43
CA LEU A 27 -43.23 -27.17 38.11
C LEU A 27 -42.71 -28.44 37.44
N GLY A 28 -43.61 -29.36 37.22
CA GLY A 28 -43.38 -30.62 36.55
C GLY A 28 -42.83 -30.45 35.12
N PRO A 29 -42.30 -31.52 34.50
CA PRO A 29 -41.64 -31.46 33.18
C PRO A 29 -42.71 -31.38 32.07
N THR A 30 -43.13 -30.17 31.74
CA THR A 30 -43.95 -29.93 30.55
C THR A 30 -43.31 -28.80 29.73
N GLY A 31 -42.62 -29.21 28.74
CA GLY A 31 -42.12 -28.28 27.74
C GLY A 31 -41.01 -28.93 26.89
N GLY A 32 -41.40 -29.95 26.12
CA GLY A 32 -40.60 -30.29 24.94
C GLY A 32 -40.56 -29.07 24.03
N GLY A 33 -39.55 -28.19 24.23
CA GLY A 33 -39.28 -27.12 23.30
C GLY A 33 -39.14 -27.76 21.94
N ALA A 34 -40.06 -27.45 21.01
CA ALA A 34 -40.00 -27.96 19.67
C ALA A 34 -38.57 -27.66 19.14
N ASP A 35 -37.85 -28.70 18.72
CA ASP A 35 -36.54 -28.54 18.14
C ASP A 35 -36.69 -27.82 16.78
N LEU A 36 -36.77 -26.49 16.86
CA LEU A 36 -36.96 -25.60 15.70
C LEU A 36 -35.84 -25.73 14.72
N ILE A 37 -34.62 -26.06 15.18
CA ILE A 37 -33.44 -26.21 14.31
C ILE A 37 -33.55 -27.50 13.49
N SER A 38 -33.97 -28.59 14.08
CA SER A 38 -34.18 -29.84 13.34
C SER A 38 -35.33 -29.76 12.33
N ALA A 39 -36.24 -28.81 12.47
CA ALA A 39 -37.35 -28.59 11.53
C ALA A 39 -36.95 -27.71 10.33
N LEU A 40 -35.78 -27.05 10.35
CA LEU A 40 -35.34 -26.16 9.27
C LEU A 40 -35.06 -26.96 7.98
N PRO A 41 -35.42 -26.42 6.79
CA PRO A 41 -34.95 -26.95 5.50
C PRO A 41 -33.41 -27.01 5.40
N GLU A 42 -32.88 -27.95 4.61
CA GLU A 42 -31.41 -28.10 4.42
C GLU A 42 -30.72 -26.83 3.97
N ASP A 43 -31.35 -26.06 3.09
CA ASP A 43 -30.79 -24.80 2.57
C ASP A 43 -30.55 -23.78 3.68
N LEU A 44 -31.46 -23.70 4.65
CA LEU A 44 -31.29 -22.83 5.81
C LEU A 44 -30.20 -23.36 6.75
N LEU A 45 -30.07 -24.68 6.90
CA LEU A 45 -28.98 -25.28 7.66
C LEU A 45 -27.62 -25.01 7.02
N LEU A 46 -27.53 -25.05 5.69
CA LEU A 46 -26.31 -24.67 4.95
C LEU A 46 -25.98 -23.19 5.13
N GLN A 47 -26.98 -22.30 5.15
CA GLN A 47 -26.76 -20.88 5.45
C GLN A 47 -26.23 -20.67 6.87
N VAL A 48 -26.79 -21.38 7.86
CA VAL A 48 -26.28 -21.36 9.24
C VAL A 48 -24.82 -21.83 9.29
N LEU A 49 -24.48 -22.92 8.60
CA LEU A 49 -23.10 -23.40 8.54
C LEU A 49 -22.17 -22.40 7.86
N ALA A 50 -22.61 -21.77 6.79
CA ALA A 50 -21.83 -20.73 6.08
C ALA A 50 -21.55 -19.52 6.99
N CYS A 51 -22.47 -19.16 7.88
CA CYS A 51 -22.28 -18.09 8.87
C CYS A 51 -21.19 -18.39 9.91
N LEU A 52 -20.86 -19.65 10.16
CA LEU A 52 -19.78 -20.02 11.10
C LEU A 52 -18.39 -19.59 10.62
N ARG A 53 -18.20 -19.37 9.32
CA ARG A 53 -16.93 -18.93 8.68
C ARG A 53 -15.70 -19.72 9.14
N CYS A 54 -15.89 -20.96 9.57
CA CYS A 54 -14.83 -21.84 10.05
C CYS A 54 -15.20 -23.29 9.79
N ALA A 55 -14.44 -23.98 8.97
CA ALA A 55 -14.66 -25.38 8.61
C ALA A 55 -14.63 -26.29 9.86
N ARG A 56 -13.75 -26.01 10.84
CA ARG A 56 -13.70 -26.76 12.11
C ARG A 56 -14.97 -26.63 12.92
N ALA A 57 -15.55 -25.41 12.99
CA ALA A 57 -16.83 -25.22 13.68
C ALA A 57 -17.97 -25.92 12.93
N ALA A 58 -18.01 -25.80 11.60
CA ALA A 58 -18.98 -26.49 10.76
C ALA A 58 -18.87 -28.02 10.87
N THR A 59 -17.67 -28.58 10.91
CA THR A 59 -17.45 -30.03 11.11
C THR A 59 -17.94 -30.51 12.46
N ARG A 60 -17.78 -29.71 13.54
CA ARG A 60 -18.27 -30.05 14.87
C ARG A 60 -19.79 -30.20 14.91
N THR A 61 -20.54 -29.51 14.07
CA THR A 61 -21.99 -29.65 14.00
C THR A 61 -22.43 -31.07 13.55
N SER A 62 -21.52 -31.79 12.85
CA SER A 62 -21.75 -33.18 12.45
C SER A 62 -22.07 -34.12 13.65
N LEU A 63 -21.64 -33.71 14.86
CA LEU A 63 -21.90 -34.46 16.10
C LEU A 63 -23.34 -34.24 16.63
N LEU A 64 -24.05 -33.23 16.15
CA LEU A 64 -25.38 -32.91 16.65
C LEU A 64 -26.42 -33.94 16.23
N SER A 65 -26.43 -34.37 14.99
CA SER A 65 -27.32 -35.43 14.48
C SER A 65 -26.85 -35.98 13.13
N ARG A 66 -27.44 -37.11 12.70
CA ARG A 66 -27.19 -37.71 11.40
C ARG A 66 -27.47 -36.75 10.23
N ARG A 67 -28.42 -35.85 10.40
CA ARG A 67 -28.78 -34.86 9.41
C ARG A 67 -27.64 -33.83 9.18
N TRP A 68 -26.89 -33.46 10.22
CA TRP A 68 -25.77 -32.54 10.14
C TRP A 68 -24.46 -33.18 9.68
N SER A 69 -24.37 -34.52 9.73
CA SER A 69 -23.09 -35.25 9.62
C SER A 69 -22.32 -34.99 8.35
N ARG A 70 -22.96 -34.61 7.25
CA ARG A 70 -22.31 -34.34 5.96
C ARG A 70 -22.68 -32.99 5.35
N LEU A 71 -23.45 -32.17 6.03
CA LEU A 71 -23.88 -30.88 5.46
C LEU A 71 -22.72 -29.92 5.21
N TRP A 72 -21.72 -29.92 6.07
CA TRP A 72 -20.56 -29.04 5.91
C TRP A 72 -19.78 -29.29 4.62
N THR A 73 -19.73 -30.53 4.09
CA THR A 73 -19.06 -30.84 2.82
C THR A 73 -19.81 -30.32 1.59
N ARG A 74 -21.02 -29.83 1.77
CA ARG A 74 -21.85 -29.24 0.70
C ARG A 74 -21.71 -27.71 0.64
N LEU A 75 -20.94 -27.12 1.54
CA LEU A 75 -20.58 -25.70 1.47
C LEU A 75 -19.76 -25.44 0.22
N THR A 76 -19.84 -24.22 -0.29
CA THR A 76 -19.00 -23.77 -1.43
C THR A 76 -17.76 -23.04 -0.97
N GLY A 77 -17.70 -22.58 0.27
CA GLY A 77 -16.55 -21.89 0.84
C GLY A 77 -16.05 -22.54 2.13
N PHE A 78 -14.75 -22.72 2.23
CA PHE A 78 -14.09 -23.35 3.36
C PHE A 78 -12.96 -22.50 3.88
N THR A 79 -12.98 -22.16 5.17
CA THR A 79 -11.88 -21.49 5.87
C THR A 79 -11.32 -22.39 6.94
N PHE A 80 -10.04 -22.70 6.85
CA PHE A 80 -9.29 -23.51 7.80
C PHE A 80 -8.26 -22.66 8.52
N ARG A 81 -8.38 -22.57 9.85
CA ARG A 81 -7.46 -21.84 10.72
C ARG A 81 -7.04 -22.68 11.90
N ASP A 82 -5.84 -22.45 12.40
CA ASP A 82 -5.31 -23.08 13.61
C ASP A 82 -5.33 -24.63 13.54
N LEU A 83 -5.09 -25.20 12.37
CA LEU A 83 -4.99 -26.62 12.16
C LEU A 83 -3.56 -27.01 11.79
N VAL A 84 -3.10 -28.15 12.32
CA VAL A 84 -1.84 -28.75 11.92
C VAL A 84 -1.95 -29.41 10.54
N LEU A 85 -0.84 -29.52 9.80
CA LEU A 85 -0.82 -29.96 8.40
C LEU A 85 -1.57 -31.29 8.15
N HIS A 86 -1.40 -32.28 9.01
CA HIS A 86 -2.06 -33.60 8.82
C HIS A 86 -3.60 -33.49 8.98
N SER A 87 -4.08 -32.64 9.88
CA SER A 87 -5.53 -32.42 10.04
C SER A 87 -6.12 -31.66 8.87
N LEU A 88 -5.35 -30.71 8.28
CA LEU A 88 -5.71 -30.02 7.05
C LEU A 88 -5.79 -31.01 5.88
N GLN A 89 -4.80 -31.90 5.73
CA GLN A 89 -4.80 -32.93 4.68
C GLN A 89 -6.06 -33.79 4.78
N SER A 90 -6.35 -34.32 5.97
CA SER A 90 -7.56 -35.15 6.20
C SER A 90 -8.87 -34.40 5.93
N ALA A 91 -8.90 -33.09 6.23
CA ALA A 91 -10.05 -32.26 5.93
C ALA A 91 -10.24 -32.06 4.42
N LEU A 92 -9.15 -31.75 3.68
CA LEU A 92 -9.21 -31.61 2.21
C LEU A 92 -9.58 -32.93 1.53
N ASP A 93 -9.04 -34.06 1.98
CA ASP A 93 -9.42 -35.37 1.47
C ASP A 93 -10.92 -35.68 1.63
N SER A 94 -11.53 -35.17 2.71
CA SER A 94 -12.97 -35.29 2.95
C SER A 94 -13.82 -34.47 1.97
N LEU A 95 -13.24 -33.46 1.32
CA LEU A 95 -13.87 -32.57 0.36
C LEU A 95 -13.77 -33.02 -1.09
N VAL A 96 -13.05 -34.10 -1.40
CA VAL A 96 -12.84 -34.62 -2.78
C VAL A 96 -14.16 -34.83 -3.54
N HIS A 97 -15.23 -35.13 -2.81
CA HIS A 97 -16.58 -35.31 -3.39
C HIS A 97 -17.50 -34.09 -3.19
N ALA A 98 -16.97 -32.92 -2.78
CA ALA A 98 -17.76 -31.71 -2.62
C ALA A 98 -18.26 -31.19 -3.99
N PRO A 99 -19.47 -30.62 -4.06
CA PRO A 99 -20.13 -30.26 -5.32
C PRO A 99 -19.55 -29.03 -6.03
N GLY A 100 -18.33 -28.66 -5.76
CA GLY A 100 -17.62 -27.52 -6.36
C GLY A 100 -17.23 -26.50 -5.30
N VAL A 101 -15.93 -26.42 -5.06
CA VAL A 101 -15.36 -25.45 -4.12
C VAL A 101 -15.21 -24.10 -4.84
N PHE A 102 -15.86 -23.08 -4.30
CA PHE A 102 -15.69 -21.71 -4.77
C PHE A 102 -14.52 -21.04 -4.05
N LEU A 103 -14.54 -20.99 -2.72
CA LEU A 103 -13.50 -20.38 -1.89
C LEU A 103 -12.82 -21.43 -1.03
N LEU A 104 -11.50 -21.48 -1.11
CA LEU A 104 -10.65 -22.24 -0.22
C LEU A 104 -9.64 -21.32 0.46
N ASP A 105 -9.82 -21.09 1.76
CA ASP A 105 -9.00 -20.21 2.59
C ASP A 105 -8.30 -21.02 3.69
N ILE A 106 -6.98 -21.19 3.56
CA ILE A 106 -6.15 -22.00 4.44
C ILE A 106 -5.09 -21.14 5.12
N HIS A 107 -5.12 -21.12 6.45
CA HIS A 107 -4.11 -20.51 7.29
C HIS A 107 -3.36 -21.60 8.05
N SER A 108 -2.08 -21.73 7.78
CA SER A 108 -1.18 -22.66 8.47
C SER A 108 -0.10 -21.88 9.23
N GLU A 109 0.18 -22.27 10.45
CA GLU A 109 1.30 -21.74 11.20
C GLU A 109 2.49 -22.70 11.12
N VAL A 110 3.68 -22.15 10.90
CA VAL A 110 4.93 -22.90 11.05
C VAL A 110 5.14 -23.18 12.52
N PRO A 111 5.11 -24.45 12.96
CA PRO A 111 5.38 -24.75 14.37
C PRO A 111 6.83 -24.39 14.71
N PRO A 112 7.14 -24.08 15.97
CA PRO A 112 8.49 -23.74 16.39
C PRO A 112 9.45 -24.90 16.14
N PRO A 113 10.66 -24.65 15.61
CA PRO A 113 11.64 -25.69 15.33
C PRO A 113 12.09 -26.39 16.60
N VAL A 114 12.26 -27.70 16.52
CA VAL A 114 12.84 -28.50 17.61
C VAL A 114 14.36 -28.31 17.58
N PRO A 115 15.01 -27.91 18.68
CA PRO A 115 16.46 -27.75 18.73
C PRO A 115 17.19 -29.01 18.23
N ARG A 116 18.20 -28.84 17.36
CA ARG A 116 19.04 -29.86 16.74
C ARG A 116 18.44 -30.64 15.54
N ARG A 117 17.20 -30.33 15.07
CA ARG A 117 16.61 -30.97 13.88
C ARG A 117 15.97 -29.95 12.94
N GLU A 118 16.41 -28.73 12.93
CA GLU A 118 15.80 -27.60 12.24
C GLU A 118 15.65 -27.83 10.73
N VAL A 119 16.72 -28.28 10.05
CA VAL A 119 16.70 -28.49 8.59
C VAL A 119 15.74 -29.60 8.19
N LEU A 120 15.79 -30.76 8.87
CA LEU A 120 14.90 -31.87 8.54
C LEU A 120 13.44 -31.54 8.79
N TYR A 121 13.18 -30.81 9.86
CA TYR A 121 11.86 -30.34 10.20
C TYR A 121 11.30 -29.39 9.11
N TYR A 122 12.14 -28.45 8.63
CA TYR A 122 11.78 -27.53 7.54
C TYR A 122 11.43 -28.26 6.25
N LEU A 123 12.24 -29.26 5.86
CA LEU A 123 12.00 -30.06 4.66
C LEU A 123 10.70 -30.85 4.76
N GLN A 124 10.41 -31.44 5.94
CA GLN A 124 9.16 -32.15 6.18
C GLN A 124 7.94 -31.21 6.13
N TYR A 125 8.08 -29.99 6.69
CA TYR A 125 7.04 -28.99 6.64
C TYR A 125 6.77 -28.55 5.19
N ALA A 126 7.81 -28.22 4.43
CA ALA A 126 7.72 -27.84 3.02
C ALA A 126 7.03 -28.93 2.17
N ALA A 127 7.42 -30.19 2.36
CA ALA A 127 6.78 -31.34 1.69
C ALA A 127 5.28 -31.48 2.06
N GLY A 128 4.94 -31.21 3.33
CA GLY A 128 3.57 -31.22 3.80
C GLY A 128 2.74 -30.10 3.17
N VAL A 129 3.30 -28.88 3.06
CA VAL A 129 2.66 -27.75 2.39
C VAL A 129 2.48 -28.01 0.89
N SER A 130 3.49 -28.58 0.20
CA SER A 130 3.36 -28.99 -1.21
C SER A 130 2.25 -30.02 -1.41
N SER A 131 2.11 -30.99 -0.47
CA SER A 131 1.02 -31.97 -0.49
C SER A 131 -0.35 -31.31 -0.34
N LEU A 132 -0.48 -30.32 0.59
CA LEU A 132 -1.73 -29.58 0.78
C LEU A 132 -2.09 -28.74 -0.46
N LEU A 133 -1.13 -28.09 -1.10
CA LEU A 133 -1.38 -27.32 -2.33
C LEU A 133 -1.86 -28.25 -3.46
N ARG A 134 -1.28 -29.43 -3.59
CA ARG A 134 -1.75 -30.45 -4.55
C ARG A 134 -3.17 -30.92 -4.24
N ALA A 135 -3.48 -31.19 -2.97
CA ALA A 135 -4.84 -31.53 -2.55
C ALA A 135 -5.84 -30.38 -2.83
N ALA A 136 -5.44 -29.15 -2.54
CA ALA A 136 -6.22 -27.96 -2.87
C ALA A 136 -6.46 -27.80 -4.38
N ALA A 137 -5.45 -28.06 -5.21
CA ALA A 137 -5.59 -28.04 -6.67
C ALA A 137 -6.57 -29.11 -7.18
N GLY A 138 -6.59 -30.30 -6.55
CA GLY A 138 -7.55 -31.37 -6.83
C GLY A 138 -9.02 -30.95 -6.58
N LEU A 139 -9.27 -30.02 -5.64
CA LEU A 139 -10.60 -29.45 -5.39
C LEU A 139 -11.00 -28.39 -6.42
N SER A 140 -10.07 -27.93 -7.24
CA SER A 140 -10.27 -26.95 -8.30
C SER A 140 -11.04 -25.68 -7.82
N PRO A 141 -10.58 -24.98 -6.77
CA PRO A 141 -11.26 -23.79 -6.27
C PRO A 141 -11.25 -22.66 -7.29
N VAL A 142 -12.26 -21.77 -7.21
CA VAL A 142 -12.30 -20.54 -8.00
C VAL A 142 -11.46 -19.45 -7.32
N GLU A 143 -11.51 -19.39 -6.00
CA GLU A 143 -10.70 -18.49 -5.18
C GLU A 143 -9.87 -19.31 -4.20
N LEU A 144 -8.56 -19.15 -4.24
CA LEU A 144 -7.62 -19.77 -3.32
C LEU A 144 -6.92 -18.69 -2.48
N ARG A 145 -6.95 -18.85 -1.16
CA ARG A 145 -6.08 -18.13 -0.24
C ARG A 145 -5.29 -19.14 0.59
N PHE A 146 -3.97 -19.07 0.51
CA PHE A 146 -3.09 -19.96 1.24
C PHE A 146 -2.00 -19.17 1.96
N ILE A 147 -2.12 -19.05 3.27
CA ILE A 147 -1.27 -18.22 4.11
C ILE A 147 -0.48 -19.08 5.06
N VAL A 148 0.84 -18.98 4.96
CA VAL A 148 1.78 -19.56 5.92
C VAL A 148 2.31 -18.43 6.80
N SER A 149 2.00 -18.47 8.08
CA SER A 149 2.49 -17.51 9.07
C SER A 149 3.54 -18.16 9.98
N LEU A 150 4.51 -17.35 10.36
CA LEU A 150 5.46 -17.73 11.40
C LEU A 150 4.77 -17.52 12.75
N GLY A 151 4.72 -18.55 13.58
CA GLY A 151 4.15 -18.45 14.92
C GLY A 151 4.82 -17.38 15.80
N PRO A 152 4.21 -16.99 16.92
CA PRO A 152 4.66 -15.88 17.75
C PRO A 152 6.09 -16.02 18.29
N LEU A 153 6.62 -17.23 18.40
CA LEU A 153 7.99 -17.50 18.84
C LEU A 153 9.06 -17.14 17.81
N ALA A 154 8.73 -17.07 16.53
CA ALA A 154 9.68 -16.62 15.50
C ALA A 154 10.08 -15.14 15.63
N ARG A 155 9.33 -14.35 16.40
CA ARG A 155 9.68 -12.96 16.75
C ARG A 155 10.81 -12.86 17.77
N VAL A 156 11.12 -13.92 18.47
CA VAL A 156 12.09 -13.93 19.59
C VAL A 156 13.49 -14.35 19.12
N THR A 157 13.61 -15.04 17.99
CA THR A 157 14.88 -15.48 17.42
C THR A 157 15.01 -14.99 15.98
N PRO A 158 15.32 -13.69 15.75
CA PRO A 158 15.34 -13.11 14.41
C PRO A 158 16.43 -13.68 13.49
N ASP A 159 17.46 -14.32 14.03
CA ASP A 159 18.70 -14.54 13.27
C ASP A 159 18.80 -15.87 12.50
N LEU A 160 17.95 -16.86 12.73
CA LEU A 160 18.18 -18.18 12.15
C LEU A 160 17.07 -18.77 11.28
N LEU A 161 15.80 -18.35 11.43
CA LEU A 161 14.66 -18.96 10.74
C LEU A 161 13.89 -18.04 9.79
N LEU A 162 14.13 -16.73 9.88
CA LEU A 162 13.38 -15.71 9.14
C LEU A 162 13.89 -15.49 7.71
N CYS A 163 14.98 -16.12 7.31
CA CYS A 163 15.62 -15.83 6.02
C CYS A 163 15.04 -16.62 4.86
N TYR A 164 14.37 -17.75 5.09
CA TYR A 164 13.93 -18.61 3.98
C TYR A 164 12.52 -19.15 4.22
N PRO A 165 11.53 -18.69 3.44
CA PRO A 165 10.22 -19.32 3.40
C PRO A 165 10.34 -20.78 2.93
N PRO A 166 9.40 -21.69 3.32
CA PRO A 166 9.45 -23.06 2.86
C PRO A 166 9.33 -23.16 1.35
N LYS A 167 10.24 -23.90 0.73
CA LYS A 167 10.27 -24.15 -0.70
C LYS A 167 9.20 -25.18 -1.04
N VAL A 168 8.25 -24.83 -1.87
CA VAL A 168 7.06 -25.62 -2.17
C VAL A 168 6.77 -25.64 -3.66
N ASP A 169 6.30 -26.79 -4.15
CA ASP A 169 5.83 -26.94 -5.51
C ASP A 169 4.44 -26.28 -5.64
N LEU A 170 4.31 -25.37 -6.57
CA LEU A 170 3.05 -24.72 -6.91
C LEU A 170 2.36 -25.51 -8.05
N PRO A 171 1.26 -26.24 -7.76
CA PRO A 171 0.55 -27.02 -8.77
C PRO A 171 -0.33 -26.14 -9.67
N CYS A 172 -0.86 -26.75 -10.73
CA CYS A 172 -1.80 -26.08 -11.62
C CYS A 172 -3.17 -25.83 -10.97
N PHE A 173 -3.71 -24.64 -11.14
CA PHE A 173 -5.06 -24.27 -10.71
C PHE A 173 -5.88 -23.80 -11.92
N HIS A 174 -6.47 -24.74 -12.66
CA HIS A 174 -7.12 -24.45 -13.95
C HIS A 174 -8.36 -23.57 -13.85
N ARG A 175 -9.08 -23.61 -12.72
CA ARG A 175 -10.32 -22.85 -12.52
C ARG A 175 -10.15 -21.60 -11.67
N ALA A 176 -9.01 -21.46 -11.01
CA ALA A 176 -8.80 -20.32 -10.10
C ALA A 176 -8.73 -19.01 -10.88
N THR A 177 -9.60 -18.09 -10.51
CA THR A 177 -9.61 -16.71 -11.00
C THR A 177 -8.86 -15.77 -10.06
N SER A 178 -8.75 -16.13 -8.77
CA SER A 178 -8.03 -15.37 -7.76
C SER A 178 -7.18 -16.31 -6.89
N ILE A 179 -5.89 -15.99 -6.75
CA ILE A 179 -4.95 -16.70 -5.89
C ILE A 179 -4.25 -15.68 -4.98
N ASP A 180 -4.24 -15.96 -3.67
CA ASP A 180 -3.54 -15.20 -2.64
C ASP A 180 -2.62 -16.13 -1.84
N LEU A 181 -1.30 -15.94 -1.99
CA LEU A 181 -0.27 -16.77 -1.36
C LEU A 181 0.60 -15.94 -0.43
N SER A 182 0.92 -16.48 0.73
CA SER A 182 1.77 -15.78 1.69
C SER A 182 2.77 -16.69 2.40
N GLY A 183 4.03 -16.22 2.50
CA GLY A 183 5.08 -16.87 3.28
C GLY A 183 5.67 -18.12 2.66
N LEU A 184 5.80 -18.17 1.33
CA LEU A 184 6.23 -19.35 0.56
C LEU A 184 7.38 -19.02 -0.40
N GLU A 185 8.32 -19.93 -0.56
CA GLU A 185 9.22 -19.97 -1.70
C GLU A 185 8.61 -20.91 -2.77
N LEU A 186 8.18 -20.35 -3.88
CA LEU A 186 7.37 -21.05 -4.87
C LEU A 186 8.23 -21.56 -6.02
N GLU A 187 8.16 -22.85 -6.30
CA GLU A 187 8.64 -23.47 -7.53
C GLU A 187 7.46 -23.92 -8.39
N LEU A 188 7.53 -23.67 -9.69
CA LEU A 188 6.48 -24.11 -10.61
C LEU A 188 6.65 -25.61 -10.90
N ASP A 189 5.62 -26.39 -10.66
CA ASP A 189 5.59 -27.80 -11.03
C ASP A 189 5.27 -27.97 -12.52
N LEU A 190 6.30 -27.82 -13.35
CA LEU A 190 6.20 -27.95 -14.81
C LEU A 190 6.02 -29.39 -15.32
N SER A 191 6.07 -30.38 -14.45
CA SER A 191 5.96 -31.79 -14.83
C SER A 191 4.63 -32.08 -15.53
N LEU A 192 3.57 -31.40 -15.16
CA LEU A 192 2.24 -31.55 -15.77
C LEU A 192 2.12 -30.95 -17.16
N LEU A 193 3.03 -30.06 -17.56
CA LEU A 193 3.06 -29.45 -18.89
C LEU A 193 3.75 -30.34 -19.94
N ALA A 194 4.33 -31.43 -19.53
CA ALA A 194 4.95 -32.40 -20.44
C ALA A 194 3.92 -33.23 -21.24
N ASP A 195 2.63 -33.21 -20.82
CA ASP A 195 1.55 -33.83 -21.57
C ASP A 195 1.11 -32.94 -22.73
N PRO A 196 1.27 -33.32 -24.01
CA PRO A 196 0.88 -32.55 -25.17
C PRO A 196 -0.63 -32.29 -25.27
N LEU A 197 -1.46 -33.00 -24.50
CA LEU A 197 -2.91 -32.81 -24.41
C LEU A 197 -3.31 -31.90 -23.25
N ALA A 198 -2.40 -31.55 -22.33
CA ALA A 198 -2.64 -30.67 -21.23
C ALA A 198 -2.67 -29.19 -21.68
N SER A 199 -3.28 -28.36 -20.87
CA SER A 199 -3.23 -26.91 -21.09
C SER A 199 -1.77 -26.43 -21.10
N ARG A 200 -1.41 -25.60 -22.07
CA ARG A 200 -0.10 -24.94 -22.14
C ARG A 200 0.19 -24.03 -20.92
N TYR A 201 -0.86 -23.67 -20.19
CA TYR A 201 -0.78 -22.72 -19.09
C TYR A 201 -1.19 -23.40 -17.77
N MET A 202 -0.45 -23.12 -16.70
CA MET A 202 -0.78 -23.61 -15.35
C MET A 202 -1.99 -22.90 -14.75
N PHE A 203 -2.19 -21.62 -15.10
CA PHE A 203 -3.23 -20.75 -14.54
C PHE A 203 -4.05 -20.07 -15.64
N PRO A 204 -4.79 -20.83 -16.48
CA PRO A 204 -5.44 -20.29 -17.67
C PRO A 204 -6.60 -19.32 -17.38
N ALA A 205 -7.20 -19.40 -16.19
CA ALA A 205 -8.34 -18.58 -15.78
C ALA A 205 -7.96 -17.44 -14.80
N LEU A 206 -6.69 -17.40 -14.35
CA LEU A 206 -6.25 -16.49 -13.29
C LEU A 206 -6.30 -15.04 -13.74
N GLU A 207 -7.05 -14.23 -13.00
CA GLU A 207 -7.19 -12.78 -13.23
C GLU A 207 -6.51 -11.94 -12.15
N VAL A 208 -6.48 -12.44 -10.89
CA VAL A 208 -5.91 -11.73 -9.74
C VAL A 208 -4.92 -12.63 -9.03
N LEU A 209 -3.70 -12.14 -8.86
CA LEU A 209 -2.64 -12.81 -8.10
C LEU A 209 -2.12 -11.87 -7.01
N SER A 210 -2.18 -12.31 -5.76
CA SER A 210 -1.61 -11.63 -4.61
C SER A 210 -0.53 -12.48 -3.96
N LEU A 211 0.65 -11.93 -3.79
CA LEU A 211 1.81 -12.57 -3.17
C LEU A 211 2.29 -11.73 -1.99
N SER A 212 2.48 -12.33 -0.84
CA SER A 212 3.02 -11.64 0.33
C SER A 212 4.13 -12.44 0.97
N ARG A 213 5.29 -11.83 1.17
CA ARG A 213 6.48 -12.52 1.74
C ARG A 213 6.81 -13.83 0.99
N CYS A 214 6.68 -13.79 -0.32
CA CYS A 214 6.99 -14.91 -1.19
C CYS A 214 8.31 -14.68 -1.93
N CYS A 215 8.97 -15.80 -2.25
CA CYS A 215 10.10 -15.85 -3.16
C CYS A 215 9.66 -16.63 -4.41
N VAL A 216 9.71 -16.02 -5.59
CA VAL A 216 9.27 -16.64 -6.84
C VAL A 216 9.93 -15.95 -8.04
N ASP A 217 10.26 -16.69 -9.07
CA ASP A 217 10.58 -16.10 -10.37
C ASP A 217 9.28 -15.64 -11.03
N ILE A 218 9.04 -14.31 -10.96
CA ILE A 218 7.81 -13.74 -11.49
C ILE A 218 7.76 -13.79 -13.02
N ALA A 219 8.91 -13.75 -13.69
CA ALA A 219 8.96 -13.80 -15.14
C ALA A 219 8.43 -15.15 -15.65
N ASP A 220 8.88 -16.24 -15.05
CA ASP A 220 8.40 -17.58 -15.38
C ASP A 220 6.92 -17.75 -15.01
N LEU A 221 6.50 -17.27 -13.84
CA LEU A 221 5.11 -17.39 -13.39
C LEU A 221 4.14 -16.65 -14.36
N LEU A 222 4.49 -15.46 -14.80
CA LEU A 222 3.64 -14.67 -15.71
C LEU A 222 3.46 -15.32 -17.09
N LEU A 223 4.40 -16.11 -17.57
CA LEU A 223 4.25 -16.87 -18.82
C LEU A 223 3.10 -17.88 -18.76
N HIS A 224 2.76 -18.34 -17.54
CA HIS A 224 1.71 -19.33 -17.31
C HIS A 224 0.36 -18.71 -16.93
N CYS A 225 0.25 -17.36 -16.88
CA CYS A 225 -0.93 -16.60 -16.47
C CYS A 225 -1.46 -15.68 -17.59
N PRO A 226 -2.01 -16.21 -18.70
CA PRO A 226 -2.34 -15.43 -19.90
C PRO A 226 -3.48 -14.40 -19.71
N ARG A 227 -4.28 -14.55 -18.64
CA ARG A 227 -5.42 -13.67 -18.33
C ARG A 227 -5.20 -12.78 -17.12
N LEU A 228 -3.99 -12.79 -16.55
CA LEU A 228 -3.71 -12.03 -15.33
C LEU A 228 -3.85 -10.54 -15.59
N ARG A 229 -4.76 -9.91 -14.85
CA ARG A 229 -5.06 -8.48 -14.93
C ARG A 229 -4.50 -7.69 -13.75
N VAL A 230 -4.42 -8.32 -12.58
CA VAL A 230 -4.00 -7.68 -11.33
C VAL A 230 -2.91 -8.53 -10.68
N LEU A 231 -1.76 -7.92 -10.46
CA LEU A 231 -0.66 -8.50 -9.66
C LEU A 231 -0.37 -7.61 -8.47
N ARG A 232 -0.41 -8.20 -7.27
CA ARG A 232 -0.01 -7.54 -6.01
C ARG A 232 1.11 -8.34 -5.36
N ALA A 233 2.22 -7.69 -5.05
CA ALA A 233 3.35 -8.32 -4.40
C ALA A 233 3.90 -7.43 -3.28
N THR A 234 3.89 -7.96 -2.05
CA THR A 234 4.33 -7.26 -0.84
C THR A 234 5.42 -8.05 -0.13
N ASP A 235 6.54 -7.41 0.19
CA ASP A 235 7.71 -8.05 0.84
C ASP A 235 8.21 -9.30 0.09
N CYS A 236 8.15 -9.30 -1.24
CA CYS A 236 8.51 -10.43 -2.08
C CYS A 236 9.90 -10.28 -2.70
N SER A 237 10.54 -11.44 -3.00
CA SER A 237 11.68 -11.54 -3.89
C SER A 237 11.19 -12.09 -5.24
N LEU A 238 11.12 -11.22 -6.25
CA LEU A 238 10.42 -11.50 -7.51
C LEU A 238 11.35 -11.63 -8.73
N GLY A 239 12.65 -11.46 -8.57
CA GLY A 239 13.54 -11.19 -9.71
C GLY A 239 13.42 -9.73 -10.18
N ASP A 240 14.18 -9.37 -11.19
CA ASP A 240 14.34 -7.97 -11.61
C ASP A 240 13.38 -7.54 -12.73
N THR A 241 12.74 -8.47 -13.43
CA THR A 241 12.00 -8.18 -14.66
C THR A 241 10.55 -8.66 -14.59
N ILE A 242 9.61 -7.77 -14.90
CA ILE A 242 8.17 -8.04 -14.96
C ILE A 242 7.68 -7.77 -16.38
N ARG A 243 7.31 -8.84 -17.11
CA ARG A 243 6.79 -8.76 -18.48
C ARG A 243 5.41 -9.42 -18.58
N SER A 244 4.43 -8.68 -19.08
CA SER A 244 3.08 -9.21 -19.30
C SER A 244 2.35 -8.45 -20.39
N ALA A 245 1.59 -9.18 -21.21
CA ALA A 245 0.74 -8.60 -22.25
C ALA A 245 -0.71 -8.39 -21.77
N SER A 246 -1.09 -8.86 -20.59
CA SER A 246 -2.47 -8.84 -20.08
C SER A 246 -2.66 -7.99 -18.82
N LEU A 247 -1.58 -7.70 -18.10
CA LEU A 247 -1.62 -7.03 -16.82
C LEU A 247 -2.09 -5.57 -16.97
N GLN A 248 -3.04 -5.15 -16.10
CA GLN A 248 -3.63 -3.82 -16.10
C GLN A 248 -3.35 -3.06 -14.80
N GLU A 249 -3.22 -3.77 -13.69
CA GLU A 249 -2.91 -3.22 -12.37
C GLU A 249 -1.72 -3.96 -11.78
N LEU A 250 -0.71 -3.20 -11.36
CA LEU A 250 0.50 -3.71 -10.72
C LEU A 250 0.73 -2.98 -9.40
N VAL A 251 0.76 -3.74 -8.30
CA VAL A 251 1.07 -3.23 -6.96
C VAL A 251 2.31 -3.96 -6.45
N LEU A 252 3.39 -3.23 -6.25
CA LEU A 252 4.65 -3.76 -5.73
C LEU A 252 5.08 -3.00 -4.49
N GLU A 253 5.33 -3.73 -3.42
CA GLU A 253 5.99 -3.23 -2.21
C GLU A 253 7.18 -4.16 -1.93
N ILE A 254 8.37 -3.74 -2.37
CA ILE A 254 9.55 -4.60 -2.42
C ILE A 254 10.83 -3.88 -2.04
N LYS A 255 11.81 -4.65 -1.57
CA LYS A 255 13.17 -4.20 -1.30
C LYS A 255 14.07 -4.66 -2.45
N THR A 256 14.44 -3.74 -3.32
CA THR A 256 15.25 -4.09 -4.50
C THR A 256 16.21 -2.99 -4.90
N ARG A 257 17.15 -3.35 -5.77
CA ARG A 257 18.09 -2.41 -6.42
C ARG A 257 17.78 -2.21 -7.90
N SER A 258 16.95 -3.08 -8.47
CA SER A 258 16.62 -3.06 -9.89
C SER A 258 15.16 -3.43 -10.09
N VAL A 259 14.47 -2.68 -10.94
CA VAL A 259 13.09 -3.00 -11.38
C VAL A 259 12.99 -2.67 -12.87
N ASP A 260 12.67 -3.69 -13.66
CA ASP A 260 12.39 -3.56 -15.10
C ASP A 260 10.97 -4.04 -15.38
N ILE A 261 10.07 -3.11 -15.72
CA ILE A 261 8.65 -3.35 -15.98
C ILE A 261 8.37 -3.10 -17.46
N GLU A 262 8.02 -4.14 -18.20
CA GLU A 262 7.62 -4.08 -19.60
C GLU A 262 6.19 -4.62 -19.75
N VAL A 263 5.22 -3.75 -19.52
CA VAL A 263 3.79 -4.10 -19.48
C VAL A 263 2.99 -3.08 -20.31
N PRO A 264 2.84 -3.30 -21.63
CA PRO A 264 2.19 -2.33 -22.52
C PRO A 264 0.75 -2.01 -22.18
N THR A 265 0.04 -2.93 -21.52
CA THR A 265 -1.39 -2.80 -21.15
C THR A 265 -1.62 -2.23 -19.75
N LEU A 266 -0.55 -1.88 -19.04
CA LEU A 266 -0.63 -1.40 -17.67
C LEU A 266 -1.31 -0.03 -17.60
N LYS A 267 -2.37 0.05 -16.78
CA LYS A 267 -3.13 1.27 -16.53
C LYS A 267 -2.83 1.88 -15.16
N GLN A 268 -2.61 1.03 -14.17
CA GLN A 268 -2.39 1.47 -12.79
C GLN A 268 -1.13 0.83 -12.23
N LEU A 269 -0.21 1.66 -11.75
CA LEU A 269 1.02 1.26 -11.09
C LEU A 269 1.04 1.81 -9.67
N THR A 270 1.15 0.94 -8.69
CA THR A 270 1.49 1.29 -7.32
C THR A 270 2.82 0.65 -6.99
N LEU A 271 3.83 1.47 -6.73
CA LEU A 271 5.19 1.01 -6.46
C LEU A 271 5.70 1.62 -5.17
N SER A 272 6.02 0.77 -4.18
CA SER A 272 6.68 1.14 -2.94
C SER A 272 8.01 0.42 -2.85
N LEU A 273 9.09 1.19 -2.90
CA LEU A 273 10.46 0.69 -2.92
C LEU A 273 11.22 1.11 -1.66
N ASP A 274 11.95 0.18 -1.08
CA ASP A 274 12.98 0.46 -0.08
C ASP A 274 14.34 0.12 -0.69
N THR A 275 15.20 1.12 -0.87
CA THR A 275 16.51 0.95 -1.47
C THR A 275 17.63 1.39 -0.54
N ARG A 276 18.72 0.61 -0.53
CA ARG A 276 19.96 0.94 0.20
C ARG A 276 21.06 1.50 -0.70
N CYS A 277 20.85 1.42 -1.99
CA CYS A 277 21.84 1.74 -3.01
C CYS A 277 21.17 2.48 -4.16
N GLU A 278 21.98 2.81 -5.17
CA GLU A 278 21.46 3.33 -6.42
C GLU A 278 20.43 2.39 -7.03
N LEU A 279 19.22 2.90 -7.27
CA LEU A 279 18.11 2.19 -7.88
C LEU A 279 18.24 2.24 -9.41
N ARG A 280 18.20 1.07 -10.07
CA ARG A 280 18.03 0.95 -11.52
C ARG A 280 16.56 0.73 -11.84
N LEU A 281 16.02 1.58 -12.68
CA LEU A 281 14.60 1.62 -12.94
C LEU A 281 14.32 1.75 -14.42
N SER A 282 13.51 0.84 -14.94
CA SER A 282 12.99 0.88 -16.30
C SER A 282 11.50 0.53 -16.26
N VAL A 283 10.67 1.40 -16.84
CA VAL A 283 9.22 1.13 -16.95
C VAL A 283 8.76 1.48 -18.36
N LEU A 284 8.28 0.47 -19.08
CA LEU A 284 7.65 0.60 -20.39
C LEU A 284 6.16 0.25 -20.29
N ALA A 285 5.35 1.29 -20.08
CA ALA A 285 3.89 1.17 -19.88
C ALA A 285 3.16 2.36 -20.53
N PRO A 286 3.03 2.38 -21.87
CA PRO A 286 2.51 3.53 -22.62
C PRO A 286 1.04 3.84 -22.34
N MET A 287 0.26 2.90 -21.81
CA MET A 287 -1.16 3.08 -21.48
C MET A 287 -1.42 3.44 -20.02
N MET A 288 -0.38 3.86 -19.29
CA MET A 288 -0.48 4.17 -17.88
C MET A 288 -1.35 5.41 -17.62
N GLU A 289 -2.38 5.23 -16.80
CA GLU A 289 -3.37 6.27 -16.44
C GLU A 289 -3.11 6.80 -15.03
N LYS A 290 -2.75 5.90 -14.09
CA LYS A 290 -2.56 6.24 -12.69
C LYS A 290 -1.25 5.66 -12.16
N VAL A 291 -0.48 6.50 -11.47
CA VAL A 291 0.75 6.09 -10.80
C VAL A 291 0.70 6.55 -9.35
N LEU A 292 0.97 5.63 -8.44
CA LEU A 292 1.35 5.90 -7.07
C LEU A 292 2.73 5.31 -6.84
N TRP A 293 3.69 6.17 -6.60
CA TRP A 293 5.09 5.80 -6.49
C TRP A 293 5.67 6.29 -5.18
N LEU A 294 6.29 5.41 -4.41
CA LEU A 294 6.93 5.72 -3.15
C LEU A 294 8.32 5.07 -3.14
N CYS A 295 9.34 5.86 -2.89
CA CYS A 295 10.70 5.37 -2.72
C CYS A 295 11.27 5.86 -1.39
N HIS A 296 11.63 4.92 -0.52
CA HIS A 296 12.37 5.17 0.71
C HIS A 296 13.84 4.87 0.52
N TYR A 297 14.68 5.77 0.97
CA TYR A 297 16.13 5.62 0.93
C TYR A 297 16.65 5.29 2.33
N SER A 298 17.06 4.04 2.53
CA SER A 298 17.68 3.59 3.80
C SER A 298 19.05 4.24 4.03
N ARG A 299 19.67 4.75 2.96
CA ARG A 299 20.86 5.60 2.96
C ARG A 299 20.65 6.71 1.95
N VAL A 300 21.09 7.92 2.29
CA VAL A 300 20.98 9.04 1.36
C VAL A 300 21.74 8.75 0.07
N ALA A 301 21.02 8.70 -1.04
CA ALA A 301 21.57 8.44 -2.38
C ALA A 301 21.75 9.73 -3.18
N ALA A 302 20.96 10.76 -2.88
CA ALA A 302 20.99 12.04 -3.58
C ALA A 302 20.71 13.20 -2.63
N GLY A 303 21.10 14.40 -2.98
CA GLY A 303 20.87 15.56 -2.14
C GLY A 303 21.22 16.90 -2.77
N ILE A 304 21.02 17.96 -2.01
CA ILE A 304 21.45 19.34 -2.29
C ILE A 304 22.20 19.87 -1.08
N GLY A 305 23.48 20.20 -1.23
CA GLY A 305 24.29 20.70 -0.14
C GLY A 305 24.29 19.75 1.06
N LEU A 306 23.78 20.20 2.21
CA LEU A 306 23.70 19.40 3.44
C LEU A 306 22.40 18.59 3.56
N TRP A 307 21.52 18.64 2.57
CA TRP A 307 20.22 17.98 2.58
C TRP A 307 20.25 16.70 1.76
N GLY A 308 19.88 15.61 2.38
CA GLY A 308 19.77 14.31 1.72
C GLY A 308 18.33 13.86 1.59
N LEU A 309 17.98 13.33 0.43
CA LEU A 309 16.66 12.77 0.15
C LEU A 309 16.46 11.47 0.94
N ALA A 310 15.46 11.43 1.80
CA ALA A 310 15.09 10.25 2.58
C ALA A 310 13.89 9.52 2.00
N MET A 311 12.98 10.27 1.36
CA MET A 311 11.80 9.71 0.73
C MET A 311 11.33 10.60 -0.41
N VAL A 312 10.85 9.98 -1.47
CA VAL A 312 10.09 10.63 -2.53
C VAL A 312 8.83 9.84 -2.83
N ARG A 313 7.71 10.55 -2.95
CA ARG A 313 6.43 9.99 -3.37
C ARG A 313 5.88 10.80 -4.53
N PHE A 314 5.47 10.11 -5.57
CA PHE A 314 4.72 10.67 -6.70
C PHE A 314 3.33 10.08 -6.75
N GLU A 315 2.36 10.91 -7.07
CA GLU A 315 1.01 10.48 -7.37
C GLU A 315 0.49 11.27 -8.56
N THR A 316 -0.10 10.57 -9.52
CA THR A 316 -0.78 11.23 -10.65
C THR A 316 -2.27 11.17 -10.42
N GLU A 317 -2.92 12.31 -10.45
CA GLU A 317 -4.36 12.43 -10.32
C GLU A 317 -4.89 13.33 -11.45
N SER A 318 -5.69 12.75 -12.35
CA SER A 318 -6.19 13.44 -13.53
C SER A 318 -5.06 14.07 -14.35
N ASN A 319 -4.85 15.39 -14.26
CA ASN A 319 -3.78 16.10 -14.93
C ASN A 319 -2.76 16.73 -13.95
N ALA A 320 -2.79 16.31 -12.68
CA ALA A 320 -1.90 16.78 -11.64
C ALA A 320 -0.81 15.73 -11.35
N LEU A 321 0.40 16.22 -11.15
CA LEU A 321 1.50 15.47 -10.55
C LEU A 321 1.70 16.00 -9.13
N CYS A 322 1.32 15.18 -8.14
CA CYS A 322 1.57 15.47 -6.75
C CYS A 322 2.91 14.86 -6.34
N LEU A 323 3.75 15.64 -5.71
CA LEU A 323 5.10 15.23 -5.30
C LEU A 323 5.31 15.55 -3.82
N TRP A 324 5.59 14.51 -3.02
CA TRP A 324 6.00 14.63 -1.63
C TRP A 324 7.47 14.26 -1.50
N MET A 325 8.20 15.05 -0.72
CA MET A 325 9.62 14.79 -0.45
C MET A 325 9.90 14.96 1.03
N ASP A 326 10.63 13.98 1.59
CA ASP A 326 11.25 14.10 2.91
C ASP A 326 12.75 14.19 2.73
N CYS A 327 13.33 15.24 3.29
CA CYS A 327 14.76 15.46 3.27
C CYS A 327 15.29 15.51 4.71
N LEU A 328 16.44 14.88 4.92
CA LEU A 328 17.13 14.89 6.19
C LEU A 328 18.37 15.77 6.12
N HIS A 329 18.53 16.64 7.12
CA HIS A 329 19.78 17.35 7.33
C HIS A 329 20.79 16.43 7.99
N SER A 330 21.96 16.27 7.41
CA SER A 330 23.01 15.43 7.97
C SER A 330 24.40 16.04 7.82
N PHE A 331 25.10 16.10 8.93
CA PHE A 331 26.51 16.46 8.96
C PHE A 331 27.46 15.30 8.56
N SER A 332 26.92 14.09 8.34
CA SER A 332 27.70 12.86 8.26
C SER A 332 27.64 12.14 6.91
N PHE A 333 26.97 12.70 5.90
CA PHE A 333 26.95 12.05 4.59
C PHE A 333 28.17 12.46 3.76
N PRO A 334 28.95 11.50 3.22
CA PRO A 334 29.92 11.81 2.20
C PRO A 334 29.20 12.43 1.01
N HIS A 335 29.84 13.37 0.35
CA HIS A 335 29.32 14.05 -0.83
C HIS A 335 28.63 13.06 -1.76
N THR A 336 27.30 13.16 -1.88
CA THR A 336 26.55 12.33 -2.83
C THR A 336 26.85 12.83 -4.22
N GLU A 337 27.32 11.95 -5.09
CA GLU A 337 27.70 12.31 -6.46
C GLU A 337 26.49 12.70 -7.33
N LEU A 338 25.28 12.29 -6.89
CA LEU A 338 24.04 12.52 -7.62
C LEU A 338 23.33 13.77 -7.11
N SER A 339 22.97 14.67 -8.02
CA SER A 339 22.12 15.80 -7.70
C SER A 339 20.68 15.34 -7.46
N LEU A 340 19.94 16.06 -6.60
CA LEU A 340 18.52 15.80 -6.38
C LEU A 340 17.71 15.78 -7.69
N ALA A 341 18.00 16.72 -8.61
CA ALA A 341 17.32 16.81 -9.89
C ALA A 341 17.50 15.52 -10.73
N GLN A 342 18.72 14.98 -10.78
CA GLN A 342 18.99 13.73 -11.51
C GLN A 342 18.26 12.55 -10.90
N GLU A 343 18.20 12.45 -9.56
CA GLU A 343 17.47 11.37 -8.90
C GLU A 343 15.96 11.48 -9.14
N ILE A 344 15.39 12.67 -9.02
CA ILE A 344 13.98 12.90 -9.31
C ILE A 344 13.65 12.65 -10.79
N GLU A 345 14.51 13.07 -11.71
CA GLU A 345 14.34 12.81 -13.15
C GLU A 345 14.34 11.31 -13.47
N LYS A 346 15.21 10.53 -12.82
CA LYS A 346 15.22 9.07 -12.92
C LYS A 346 13.86 8.46 -12.54
N HIS A 347 13.24 8.95 -11.47
CA HIS A 347 11.90 8.48 -11.05
C HIS A 347 10.78 8.99 -11.97
N LEU A 348 10.90 10.17 -12.52
CA LEU A 348 9.90 10.74 -13.44
C LEU A 348 9.95 10.14 -14.84
N HIS A 349 11.13 9.63 -15.27
CA HIS A 349 11.31 9.10 -16.62
C HIS A 349 10.29 8.00 -16.97
N PRO A 350 9.99 7.04 -16.09
CA PRO A 350 8.99 6.00 -16.37
C PRO A 350 7.55 6.49 -16.23
N VAL A 351 7.31 7.62 -15.57
CA VAL A 351 5.97 8.18 -15.38
C VAL A 351 5.57 8.96 -16.64
N VAL A 352 5.00 8.27 -17.63
CA VAL A 352 4.53 8.86 -18.88
C VAL A 352 3.15 9.48 -18.67
N CYS A 353 3.03 10.46 -17.77
CA CYS A 353 1.78 11.19 -17.59
C CYS A 353 1.93 12.61 -18.11
N ASN A 354 0.96 13.04 -18.92
CA ASN A 354 0.82 14.44 -19.26
C ASN A 354 0.16 15.12 -18.06
N PHE A 355 0.90 15.95 -17.36
CA PHE A 355 0.36 16.78 -16.29
C PHE A 355 0.50 18.27 -16.67
N SER A 356 -0.35 19.10 -16.12
CA SER A 356 -0.25 20.54 -16.22
C SER A 356 -0.26 21.23 -14.84
N VAL A 357 -0.63 20.50 -13.80
CA VAL A 357 -0.58 20.93 -12.41
C VAL A 357 0.56 20.20 -11.70
N LEU A 358 1.47 20.94 -11.11
CA LEU A 358 2.50 20.42 -10.22
C LEU A 358 2.14 20.82 -8.79
N ASP A 359 1.90 19.84 -7.93
CA ASP A 359 1.57 20.03 -6.53
C ASP A 359 2.69 19.48 -5.65
N LEU A 360 3.42 20.37 -4.98
CA LEU A 360 4.61 20.07 -4.20
C LEU A 360 4.31 20.11 -2.70
N HIS A 361 4.62 19.05 -2.00
CA HIS A 361 4.45 18.93 -0.56
C HIS A 361 5.79 18.62 0.12
N PHE A 362 6.18 19.48 1.04
CA PHE A 362 7.39 19.30 1.83
C PHE A 362 7.00 18.89 3.25
N ASN A 363 7.21 17.62 3.58
CA ASN A 363 7.02 17.12 4.94
C ASN A 363 8.30 17.34 5.74
N SER A 364 8.32 18.32 6.62
CA SER A 364 9.49 18.61 7.43
C SER A 364 9.32 18.14 8.86
N PHE A 365 9.28 16.83 9.08
CA PHE A 365 9.27 16.30 10.47
C PHE A 365 10.57 16.52 11.24
N LYS A 366 11.67 16.87 10.58
CA LYS A 366 12.99 17.06 11.22
C LYS A 366 13.85 18.18 10.62
N THR A 367 13.42 18.74 9.54
CA THR A 367 14.11 19.85 8.91
C THR A 367 13.28 21.09 9.17
N SER A 368 13.85 22.10 9.71
CA SER A 368 13.22 23.39 10.01
C SER A 368 12.60 24.11 8.78
N GLY A 369 12.10 23.40 7.76
CA GLY A 369 11.37 23.94 6.61
C GLY A 369 12.15 24.91 5.69
N HIS A 370 13.41 25.11 5.95
CA HIS A 370 14.17 26.22 5.41
C HIS A 370 14.72 26.04 3.99
N ALA A 371 14.87 24.79 3.50
CA ALA A 371 15.50 24.52 2.18
C ALA A 371 14.51 24.52 1.01
N PHE A 372 13.23 24.85 1.21
CA PHE A 372 12.19 24.64 0.20
C PHE A 372 12.48 25.37 -1.14
N GLY A 373 12.96 26.62 -1.09
CA GLY A 373 13.25 27.39 -2.29
C GLY A 373 14.30 26.72 -3.18
N ALA A 374 15.38 26.21 -2.58
CA ALA A 374 16.41 25.47 -3.30
C ALA A 374 15.84 24.19 -3.95
N PHE A 375 15.01 23.42 -3.22
CA PHE A 375 14.36 22.22 -3.74
C PHE A 375 13.41 22.54 -4.90
N VAL A 376 12.54 23.54 -4.74
CA VAL A 376 11.57 23.93 -5.78
C VAL A 376 12.30 24.33 -7.06
N PHE A 377 13.32 25.19 -6.97
CA PHE A 377 14.05 25.63 -8.17
C PHE A 377 14.85 24.49 -8.83
N HIS A 378 15.39 23.57 -8.04
CA HIS A 378 16.01 22.36 -8.60
C HIS A 378 15.02 21.49 -9.37
N LEU A 379 13.79 21.32 -8.85
CA LEU A 379 12.73 20.58 -9.55
C LEU A 379 12.28 21.31 -10.81
N LEU A 380 12.06 22.62 -10.73
CA LEU A 380 11.67 23.45 -11.88
C LEU A 380 12.78 23.57 -12.94
N ALA A 381 14.04 23.29 -12.60
CA ALA A 381 15.11 23.18 -13.56
C ALA A 381 15.01 21.93 -14.44
N ILE A 382 14.36 20.87 -13.98
CA ILE A 382 14.10 19.64 -14.75
C ILE A 382 13.25 20.00 -15.97
N HIS A 383 13.79 19.76 -17.18
CA HIS A 383 13.17 20.17 -18.45
C HIS A 383 11.71 19.72 -18.57
N ARG A 384 11.41 18.47 -18.21
CA ARG A 384 10.07 17.89 -18.28
C ARG A 384 9.09 18.59 -17.35
N ILE A 385 9.49 18.85 -16.10
CA ILE A 385 8.68 19.59 -15.13
C ILE A 385 8.43 21.01 -15.63
N ARG A 386 9.52 21.70 -16.02
CA ARG A 386 9.46 23.09 -16.48
C ARG A 386 8.53 23.30 -17.66
N THR A 387 8.52 22.37 -18.63
CA THR A 387 7.72 22.50 -19.84
C THR A 387 6.27 22.05 -19.65
N ALA A 388 5.99 21.13 -18.73
CA ALA A 388 4.64 20.61 -18.48
C ALA A 388 3.84 21.52 -17.55
N THR A 389 4.48 22.17 -16.57
CA THR A 389 3.80 22.87 -15.49
C THR A 389 3.17 24.19 -15.95
N LYS A 390 1.84 24.27 -15.85
CA LYS A 390 1.06 25.49 -16.04
C LYS A 390 0.58 26.07 -14.71
N ILE A 391 0.29 25.20 -13.75
CA ILE A 391 -0.15 25.57 -12.41
C ILE A 391 0.81 24.94 -11.42
N LEU A 392 1.41 25.76 -10.57
CA LEU A 392 2.31 25.34 -9.51
C LEU A 392 1.62 25.54 -8.15
N LYS A 393 1.46 24.46 -7.39
CA LYS A 393 1.00 24.52 -6.01
C LYS A 393 2.12 24.08 -5.09
N ILE A 394 2.30 24.77 -3.97
CA ILE A 394 3.34 24.45 -2.99
C ILE A 394 2.72 24.46 -1.61
N GLY A 395 2.76 23.30 -0.94
CA GLY A 395 2.43 23.15 0.46
C GLY A 395 3.72 23.21 1.30
N LEU A 396 3.89 24.26 2.08
CA LEU A 396 4.98 24.35 3.06
C LEU A 396 4.56 23.56 4.30
N GLY A 397 5.46 22.75 4.85
CA GLY A 397 5.16 21.97 6.06
C GLY A 397 4.99 22.87 7.29
N GLU A 398 4.19 22.42 8.27
CA GLU A 398 3.91 23.16 9.49
C GLU A 398 5.19 23.43 10.31
N LYS A 399 5.28 24.67 10.86
CA LYS A 399 6.27 25.18 11.82
C LYS A 399 7.72 25.23 11.33
N ALA A 400 8.03 26.25 10.58
CA ALA A 400 9.41 26.68 10.41
C ALA A 400 9.94 27.32 11.70
N ILE A 401 11.06 26.81 12.22
CA ILE A 401 11.86 27.50 13.23
C ILE A 401 12.58 28.64 12.51
N ALA A 402 12.63 29.84 13.09
CA ALA A 402 13.34 30.97 12.49
C ALA A 402 14.78 30.58 12.06
N CYS A 403 15.17 30.99 10.84
CA CYS A 403 16.49 30.66 10.31
C CYS A 403 17.60 31.12 11.25
N PRO A 404 18.46 30.21 11.73
CA PRO A 404 19.67 30.60 12.44
C PRO A 404 20.65 31.33 11.50
N VAL A 405 21.59 32.05 12.08
CA VAL A 405 22.72 32.59 11.32
C VAL A 405 23.48 31.43 10.66
N ASN A 406 23.71 31.49 9.34
CA ASN A 406 24.27 30.41 8.51
C ASN A 406 23.32 29.23 8.31
N CYS A 407 22.03 29.47 8.15
CA CYS A 407 21.06 28.41 7.84
C CYS A 407 21.43 27.70 6.54
N PRO A 408 21.35 26.34 6.49
CA PRO A 408 21.58 25.57 5.26
C PRO A 408 20.60 25.87 4.12
N CYS A 409 19.53 26.60 4.35
CA CYS A 409 18.59 27.02 3.30
C CYS A 409 19.23 27.98 2.29
N ASP A 410 20.38 28.57 2.62
CA ASP A 410 21.16 29.38 1.72
C ASP A 410 22.05 28.55 0.76
N GLU A 411 22.06 27.23 0.91
CA GLU A 411 22.82 26.31 0.04
C GLU A 411 21.87 25.48 -0.86
N PRO A 412 22.15 25.37 -2.14
CA PRO A 412 23.24 26.08 -2.86
C PRO A 412 22.94 27.58 -2.95
N LYS A 413 23.97 28.39 -2.74
CA LYS A 413 23.86 29.88 -2.65
C LYS A 413 23.28 30.57 -3.89
N ASN A 414 23.12 29.86 -4.99
CA ASN A 414 22.77 30.40 -6.32
C ASN A 414 21.26 30.31 -6.64
N TRP A 415 20.43 29.59 -5.90
CA TRP A 415 19.02 29.47 -6.29
C TRP A 415 18.30 30.82 -6.42
N ARG A 416 18.69 31.83 -5.63
CA ARG A 416 18.16 33.18 -5.71
C ARG A 416 18.66 33.96 -6.93
N SER A 417 19.71 33.49 -7.59
CA SER A 417 20.30 34.10 -8.80
C SER A 417 20.09 33.22 -10.04
N GLU A 418 19.45 32.08 -9.93
CA GLU A 418 19.16 31.23 -11.08
C GLU A 418 18.24 31.92 -12.08
N THR A 419 18.56 31.79 -13.37
CA THR A 419 17.80 32.36 -14.49
C THR A 419 17.01 31.27 -15.21
N ILE A 420 16.12 30.58 -14.49
CA ILE A 420 15.20 29.63 -15.10
C ILE A 420 14.02 30.40 -15.68
N THR A 421 13.66 30.15 -16.93
CA THR A 421 12.45 30.74 -17.51
C THR A 421 11.33 29.73 -17.54
N LEU A 422 10.25 29.98 -16.82
CA LEU A 422 9.03 29.16 -16.71
C LEU A 422 7.98 29.72 -17.69
N ILE A 423 8.18 29.46 -18.98
CA ILE A 423 7.37 30.07 -20.07
C ILE A 423 5.90 29.61 -20.07
N ASN A 424 5.62 28.45 -19.49
CA ASN A 424 4.28 27.86 -19.47
C ASN A 424 3.54 28.06 -18.15
N LEU A 425 4.22 28.60 -17.11
CA LEU A 425 3.61 28.78 -15.81
C LEU A 425 2.66 29.98 -15.83
N GLU A 426 1.37 29.70 -15.64
CA GLU A 426 0.29 30.68 -15.66
C GLU A 426 -0.23 31.00 -14.26
N GLU A 427 -0.21 30.05 -13.35
CA GLU A 427 -0.72 30.19 -11.99
C GLU A 427 0.24 29.61 -10.96
N ALA A 428 0.35 30.27 -9.80
CA ALA A 428 1.10 29.76 -8.66
C ALA A 428 0.26 29.90 -7.37
N GLU A 429 0.28 28.88 -6.52
CA GLU A 429 -0.37 28.87 -5.22
C GLU A 429 0.62 28.41 -4.17
N ILE A 430 0.80 29.20 -3.11
CA ILE A 430 1.68 28.89 -1.99
C ILE A 430 0.82 28.81 -0.74
N ASN A 431 0.80 27.64 -0.12
CA ASN A 431 0.02 27.34 1.08
C ASN A 431 0.94 27.29 2.29
N VAL A 432 0.40 27.67 3.47
CA VAL A 432 1.12 27.67 4.76
C VAL A 432 2.31 28.65 4.77
N PHE A 433 2.08 29.86 4.29
CA PHE A 433 3.09 30.94 4.28
C PHE A 433 3.19 31.58 5.67
N GLU A 434 4.40 31.66 6.23
CA GLU A 434 4.65 32.19 7.58
C GLU A 434 5.27 33.60 7.60
N GLY A 435 5.80 34.05 6.47
CA GLY A 435 6.38 35.39 6.33
C GLY A 435 7.88 35.46 6.69
N HIS A 436 8.60 34.37 6.55
CA HIS A 436 10.05 34.37 6.70
C HIS A 436 10.76 35.00 5.49
N GLU A 437 11.95 35.56 5.67
CA GLU A 437 12.67 36.27 4.58
C GLU A 437 12.94 35.38 3.36
N HIS A 438 13.26 34.11 3.55
CA HIS A 438 13.48 33.17 2.45
C HIS A 438 12.18 32.87 1.65
N GLU A 439 11.01 32.99 2.26
CA GLU A 439 9.72 32.87 1.57
C GLU A 439 9.46 34.08 0.68
N PHE A 440 9.81 35.28 1.18
CA PHE A 440 9.76 36.49 0.37
C PHE A 440 10.77 36.45 -0.79
N ASP A 441 11.98 35.93 -0.55
CA ASP A 441 12.98 35.77 -1.61
C ASP A 441 12.47 34.79 -2.66
N PHE A 442 11.78 33.73 -2.23
CA PHE A 442 11.15 32.78 -3.14
C PHE A 442 10.08 33.45 -4.00
N LEU A 443 9.19 34.25 -3.41
CA LEU A 443 8.19 35.00 -4.15
C LEU A 443 8.82 35.91 -5.21
N ARG A 444 9.84 36.68 -4.83
CA ARG A 444 10.56 37.57 -5.78
C ARG A 444 11.19 36.78 -6.93
N GLN A 445 11.76 35.61 -6.61
CA GLN A 445 12.41 34.79 -7.63
C GLN A 445 11.40 34.14 -8.58
N ILE A 446 10.26 33.66 -8.08
CA ILE A 446 9.18 33.14 -8.91
C ILE A 446 8.72 34.20 -9.91
N PHE A 447 8.46 35.42 -9.49
CA PHE A 447 8.07 36.50 -10.39
C PHE A 447 9.12 36.77 -11.48
N LYS A 448 10.41 36.79 -11.13
CA LYS A 448 11.49 36.98 -12.11
C LYS A 448 11.54 35.88 -13.17
N CYS A 449 11.19 34.65 -12.77
CA CYS A 449 11.31 33.47 -13.62
C CYS A 449 10.05 33.19 -14.47
N THR A 450 8.93 33.88 -14.22
CA THR A 450 7.60 33.58 -14.78
C THR A 450 7.00 34.72 -15.60
N PRO A 451 7.43 34.94 -16.84
CA PRO A 451 6.96 36.07 -17.66
C PRO A 451 5.46 35.97 -18.04
N MET A 452 4.88 34.80 -17.97
CA MET A 452 3.49 34.52 -18.36
C MET A 452 2.54 34.34 -17.17
N LEU A 453 2.99 34.66 -15.94
CA LEU A 453 2.19 34.47 -14.73
C LEU A 453 0.94 35.37 -14.75
N LYS A 454 -0.23 34.78 -14.66
CA LYS A 454 -1.53 35.46 -14.66
C LYS A 454 -2.10 35.60 -13.26
N ARG A 455 -1.82 34.63 -12.38
CA ARG A 455 -2.35 34.60 -11.01
C ARG A 455 -1.34 34.02 -10.04
N ILE A 456 -1.21 34.65 -8.88
CA ILE A 456 -0.51 34.10 -7.73
C ILE A 456 -1.40 34.21 -6.50
N ALA A 457 -1.48 33.15 -5.71
CA ALA A 457 -2.20 33.10 -4.45
C ALA A 457 -1.23 32.70 -3.33
N VAL A 458 -1.26 33.46 -2.23
CA VAL A 458 -0.49 33.13 -1.02
C VAL A 458 -1.48 32.96 0.11
N LYS A 459 -1.54 31.75 0.70
CA LYS A 459 -2.35 31.45 1.87
C LYS A 459 -1.45 31.39 3.09
N LEU A 460 -1.79 32.18 4.09
CA LEU A 460 -1.04 32.23 5.33
C LEU A 460 -1.27 30.96 6.15
N SER A 461 -0.28 30.60 6.97
CA SER A 461 -0.43 29.55 7.98
C SER A 461 -1.48 29.97 9.01
N ASP A 462 -2.23 28.99 9.54
CA ASP A 462 -3.25 29.22 10.57
C ASP A 462 -2.67 29.78 11.88
N ASP A 463 -1.39 29.53 12.12
CA ASP A 463 -0.66 30.04 13.30
C ASP A 463 -0.21 31.50 13.14
N VAL A 464 -0.33 32.06 11.94
CA VAL A 464 0.12 33.43 11.63
C VAL A 464 -1.05 34.39 11.60
N THR A 465 -1.11 35.30 12.57
CA THR A 465 -2.03 36.43 12.51
C THR A 465 -1.67 37.32 11.33
N ALA A 466 -2.63 37.58 10.45
CA ALA A 466 -2.48 38.53 9.34
C ALA A 466 -2.18 39.94 9.90
N SER A 467 -0.91 40.21 10.23
CA SER A 467 -0.49 41.51 10.64
C SER A 467 -0.47 42.46 9.43
N ASN A 468 -0.85 43.71 9.63
CA ASN A 468 -0.79 44.70 8.56
C ASN A 468 0.60 44.77 7.91
N GLY A 469 1.68 44.53 8.67
CA GLY A 469 3.05 44.53 8.14
C GLY A 469 3.36 43.39 7.20
N LEU A 470 2.89 42.16 7.48
CA LEU A 470 3.08 41.01 6.62
C LEU A 470 2.33 41.14 5.30
N CYS A 471 1.03 41.50 5.39
CA CYS A 471 0.21 41.72 4.20
C CYS A 471 0.76 42.86 3.34
N THR A 472 1.26 43.92 3.96
CA THR A 472 1.89 45.04 3.24
C THR A 472 3.14 44.57 2.47
N LYS A 473 4.04 43.81 3.11
CA LYS A 473 5.24 43.27 2.43
C LYS A 473 4.87 42.37 1.23
N ILE A 474 3.89 41.50 1.39
CA ILE A 474 3.42 40.63 0.28
C ILE A 474 2.85 41.51 -0.84
N TYR A 475 2.01 42.50 -0.48
CA TYR A 475 1.40 43.42 -1.43
C TYR A 475 2.43 44.27 -2.19
N ASP A 476 3.46 44.77 -1.50
CA ASP A 476 4.54 45.53 -2.12
C ASP A 476 5.30 44.71 -3.17
N ILE A 477 5.58 43.43 -2.87
CA ILE A 477 6.20 42.52 -3.86
C ILE A 477 5.24 42.32 -5.05
N PHE A 478 3.95 42.10 -4.81
CA PHE A 478 2.99 41.92 -5.88
C PHE A 478 2.88 43.16 -6.77
N LYS A 479 2.84 44.32 -6.17
CA LYS A 479 2.76 45.62 -6.88
C LYS A 479 4.00 45.85 -7.76
N GLU A 480 5.16 45.36 -7.36
CA GLU A 480 6.39 45.51 -8.13
C GLU A 480 6.34 44.68 -9.44
N TYR A 481 5.66 43.54 -9.46
CA TYR A 481 5.71 42.59 -10.56
C TYR A 481 4.41 42.35 -11.32
N VAL A 482 3.23 42.48 -10.70
CA VAL A 482 1.93 42.10 -11.31
C VAL A 482 0.78 42.96 -10.73
N GLU A 483 -0.26 43.26 -11.54
CA GLU A 483 -1.56 43.65 -11.03
C GLU A 483 -2.28 42.46 -10.41
N CYS A 484 -2.19 42.27 -9.11
CA CYS A 484 -2.72 41.06 -8.42
C CYS A 484 -3.75 41.41 -7.35
N SER A 485 -4.74 40.50 -7.19
CA SER A 485 -5.69 40.46 -6.10
C SER A 485 -5.26 39.49 -5.01
N VAL A 486 -5.15 39.95 -3.77
CA VAL A 486 -4.93 39.11 -2.58
C VAL A 486 -6.28 38.60 -2.08
N VAL A 487 -6.49 37.28 -1.98
CA VAL A 487 -7.69 36.70 -1.38
C VAL A 487 -7.38 36.34 0.07
N PRO A 488 -7.95 37.03 1.07
CA PRO A 488 -7.82 36.62 2.46
C PRO A 488 -8.58 35.31 2.70
N ASN A 489 -8.07 34.47 3.57
CA ASN A 489 -8.72 33.24 3.97
C ASN A 489 -10.03 33.58 4.69
N SER A 490 -11.18 33.41 4.04
CA SER A 490 -12.48 33.51 4.70
C SER A 490 -12.66 32.27 5.55
N GLY A 491 -12.44 32.37 6.84
CA GLY A 491 -12.83 31.36 7.82
C GLY A 491 -14.34 31.06 7.69
N PRO A 492 -14.82 29.91 8.17
CA PRO A 492 -16.20 29.49 8.02
C PRO A 492 -17.12 30.54 8.65
N GLU A 493 -18.00 31.13 7.83
CA GLU A 493 -19.07 31.99 8.30
C GLU A 493 -19.97 31.21 9.27
N HIS A 494 -19.85 31.55 10.56
CA HIS A 494 -20.88 31.20 11.54
C HIS A 494 -22.14 31.95 11.17
N SER A 495 -23.06 31.29 10.47
CA SER A 495 -24.42 31.77 10.29
C SER A 495 -25.16 31.71 11.63
N SER A 496 -25.06 32.79 12.40
CA SER A 496 -25.94 33.09 13.52
C SER A 496 -27.30 33.51 12.95
N GLN A 497 -28.23 32.57 12.87
CA GLN A 497 -29.65 32.89 12.73
C GLN A 497 -30.15 33.52 14.04
N SER A 498 -30.25 34.83 14.08
CA SER A 498 -31.06 35.56 15.06
C SER A 498 -32.51 35.55 14.57
N GLY A 499 -33.36 34.74 15.18
CA GLY A 499 -34.78 34.85 15.07
C GLY A 499 -35.24 36.15 15.75
N ALA A 500 -36.00 36.96 15.03
CA ALA A 500 -36.82 38.00 15.59
C ALA A 500 -38.27 37.76 15.19
N SER A 501 -39.06 37.45 16.20
CA SER A 501 -40.51 37.45 16.16
C SER A 501 -41.04 38.90 15.98
N THR A 502 -41.93 39.07 15.09
CA THR A 502 -43.23 39.80 15.25
C THR A 502 -44.12 39.46 14.04
#